data_e61cf4a56de7bd2905b5c8fa86d79d5a
#
_entry.id   e61cf4a56de7bd2905b5c8fa86d79d5a
#
_cell.length_a   1.000
_cell.length_b   1.000
_cell.length_c   1.000
_cell.angle_alpha   90.00
_cell.angle_beta   90.00
_cell.angle_gamma   90.00
#
_symmetry.space_group_name_H-M   'P 1'
#
loop_
_entity.id
_entity.type
_entity.pdbx_description
1 polymer ?
#
loop_
_entity_poly.entity_id
_entity_poly.type
_entity_poly.pdbx_seq_one_letter_code
_entity_poly.pdbx_strand_id
1 'polypeptide(L)'
;MMASGRKIVFLTGATGNMGREAIRRLHARDDVTVRALVRPQEKDHPVVRAMVARGTASIVWGDLTDYASIEEGVRGADMVLHIGGLVSPLADNMPRDVVTKVNVGGARNIVDAIVATGGAERVRLVYIGTVAQTGSRNAPIHWGRTGDPIKISAYDHYAVTKTQAEAIVAQSGIRHWVSLRQSGMAHYDIWRMFDPIMFHNPVNGVFEWSTANDSGRLMAAVCDDAVPDHFWRGFYNIGGGAGSRVVNHEFMAATMPQYRAVLRPHWFATRNFHGQWYADSDRLEALVPFREQSIDDFHVEARRRMPAIVRLVPRLAPSLVRRRIEGLARGPGGSLRWFAENDTAKIDAYFGSRAAWEALPRDWDAMPLAQPSREPILLDHGYDESKSADQWRADDLRQAAAFRGGHCHATGEVAPDRAVEWDCAAGHRFTMTPNLYLRGGHWCPTCMIDQSSYAAEADRNPFFAQVWNEERS
;
A
#
# COMPACT_ATOMS: atom_id res chain seq x y z
N MET A 1 15.13 31.58 25.70
CA MET A 1 14.68 30.73 24.62
C MET A 1 15.93 30.09 24.00
N MET A 2 16.19 28.81 24.29
CA MET A 2 17.24 28.10 23.55
C MET A 2 16.76 27.96 22.11
N ALA A 3 17.62 28.31 21.15
CA ALA A 3 17.34 28.08 19.75
C ALA A 3 17.10 26.56 19.58
N SER A 4 15.85 26.17 19.37
CA SER A 4 15.53 24.79 19.00
C SER A 4 16.31 24.47 17.73
N GLY A 5 17.27 23.54 17.81
CA GLY A 5 18.00 23.08 16.65
C GLY A 5 17.01 22.52 15.63
N ARG A 6 17.34 22.63 14.33
CA ARG A 6 16.53 22.03 13.26
C ARG A 6 16.35 20.53 13.50
N LYS A 7 15.13 20.02 13.34
CA LYS A 7 14.84 18.57 13.37
C LYS A 7 15.59 17.86 12.24
N ILE A 8 16.25 16.76 12.56
CA ILE A 8 16.93 15.92 11.56
C ILE A 8 15.94 14.84 11.12
N VAL A 9 15.56 14.87 9.85
CA VAL A 9 14.67 13.88 9.22
C VAL A 9 15.49 12.98 8.33
N PHE A 10 15.65 11.70 8.70
CA PHE A 10 16.22 10.69 7.84
C PHE A 10 15.16 10.11 6.91
N LEU A 11 15.38 10.19 5.59
CA LEU A 11 14.42 9.80 4.57
C LEU A 11 15.01 8.74 3.66
N THR A 12 14.32 7.62 3.49
CA THR A 12 14.63 6.59 2.49
C THR A 12 13.70 6.70 1.29
N GLY A 13 14.12 6.26 0.11
CA GLY A 13 13.32 6.33 -1.11
C GLY A 13 13.22 7.72 -1.75
N ALA A 14 14.26 8.52 -1.61
CA ALA A 14 14.36 9.90 -2.07
C ALA A 14 14.09 10.12 -3.57
N THR A 15 14.41 9.13 -4.41
CA THR A 15 14.27 9.18 -5.88
C THR A 15 12.87 8.81 -6.37
N GLY A 16 12.05 8.18 -5.50
CA GLY A 16 10.68 7.77 -5.81
C GLY A 16 9.69 8.94 -5.89
N ASN A 17 8.48 8.67 -6.38
CA ASN A 17 7.44 9.69 -6.57
C ASN A 17 7.06 10.41 -5.26
N MET A 18 6.82 9.67 -4.17
CA MET A 18 6.53 10.23 -2.85
C MET A 18 7.75 10.94 -2.26
N GLY A 19 8.93 10.30 -2.30
CA GLY A 19 10.14 10.82 -1.68
C GLY A 19 10.60 12.15 -2.26
N ARG A 20 10.58 12.31 -3.59
CA ARG A 20 10.95 13.59 -4.23
C ARG A 20 10.01 14.74 -3.85
N GLU A 21 8.70 14.46 -3.74
CA GLU A 21 7.72 15.46 -3.32
C GLU A 21 7.86 15.79 -1.82
N ALA A 22 8.14 14.78 -0.99
CA ALA A 22 8.46 14.98 0.43
C ALA A 22 9.67 15.89 0.61
N ILE A 23 10.78 15.60 -0.09
CA ILE A 23 12.02 16.42 -0.02
C ILE A 23 11.74 17.85 -0.47
N ARG A 24 11.01 18.04 -1.55
CA ARG A 24 10.66 19.38 -2.06
C ARG A 24 9.93 20.22 -0.99
N ARG A 25 9.01 19.60 -0.25
CA ARG A 25 8.22 20.27 0.80
C ARG A 25 9.00 20.45 2.10
N LEU A 26 9.78 19.45 2.50
CA LEU A 26 10.63 19.52 3.69
C LEU A 26 11.73 20.58 3.54
N HIS A 27 12.31 20.70 2.34
CA HIS A 27 13.32 21.73 2.07
C HIS A 27 12.77 23.16 2.20
N ALA A 28 11.48 23.36 1.96
CA ALA A 28 10.84 24.67 2.13
C ALA A 28 10.60 25.05 3.61
N ARG A 29 10.97 24.18 4.55
CA ARG A 29 10.81 24.38 6.00
C ARG A 29 12.15 24.80 6.62
N ASP A 30 12.11 25.84 7.45
CA ASP A 30 13.28 26.34 8.16
C ASP A 30 13.63 25.53 9.42
N ASP A 31 12.67 24.75 9.94
CA ASP A 31 12.78 23.95 11.17
C ASP A 31 13.28 22.52 10.94
N VAL A 32 13.52 22.12 9.67
CA VAL A 32 13.89 20.75 9.28
C VAL A 32 15.21 20.72 8.51
N THR A 33 16.00 19.68 8.76
CA THR A 33 17.14 19.29 7.92
C THR A 33 16.92 17.88 7.42
N VAL A 34 16.96 17.67 6.09
CA VAL A 34 16.76 16.36 5.48
C VAL A 34 18.09 15.66 5.29
N ARG A 35 18.13 14.39 5.68
CA ARG A 35 19.21 13.43 5.39
C ARG A 35 18.62 12.32 4.56
N ALA A 36 19.04 12.18 3.30
CA ALA A 36 18.46 11.24 2.35
C ALA A 36 19.37 10.04 2.11
N LEU A 37 18.84 8.82 2.27
CA LEU A 37 19.51 7.59 1.82
C LEU A 37 19.40 7.49 0.31
N VAL A 38 20.53 7.37 -0.37
CA VAL A 38 20.61 7.26 -1.83
C VAL A 38 21.62 6.18 -2.21
N ARG A 39 21.22 5.30 -3.12
CA ARG A 39 22.12 4.25 -3.61
C ARG A 39 23.27 4.86 -4.44
N PRO A 40 24.51 4.39 -4.29
CA PRO A 40 25.66 4.91 -5.05
C PRO A 40 25.44 4.89 -6.57
N GLN A 41 24.70 3.92 -7.09
CA GLN A 41 24.35 3.79 -8.51
C GLN A 41 23.44 4.92 -9.00
N GLU A 42 22.74 5.61 -8.09
CA GLU A 42 21.82 6.70 -8.42
C GLU A 42 22.47 8.08 -8.36
N LYS A 43 23.78 8.19 -8.17
CA LYS A 43 24.50 9.48 -8.08
C LYS A 43 24.21 10.43 -9.24
N ASP A 44 24.03 9.88 -10.43
CA ASP A 44 23.75 10.63 -11.66
C ASP A 44 22.24 10.79 -11.93
N HIS A 45 21.37 10.27 -11.06
CA HIS A 45 19.93 10.42 -11.21
C HIS A 45 19.54 11.90 -11.14
N PRO A 46 18.66 12.41 -12.03
CA PRO A 46 18.31 13.84 -12.07
C PRO A 46 17.83 14.40 -10.73
N VAL A 47 17.05 13.63 -9.97
CA VAL A 47 16.58 14.02 -8.64
C VAL A 47 17.74 14.19 -7.67
N VAL A 48 18.71 13.26 -7.67
CA VAL A 48 19.88 13.30 -6.78
C VAL A 48 20.76 14.50 -7.11
N ARG A 49 21.05 14.71 -8.40
CA ARG A 49 21.81 15.89 -8.86
C ARG A 49 21.11 17.19 -8.47
N ALA A 50 19.80 17.26 -8.57
CA ALA A 50 19.02 18.42 -8.17
C ALA A 50 19.07 18.64 -6.65
N MET A 51 19.00 17.58 -5.84
CA MET A 51 19.15 17.67 -4.38
C MET A 51 20.52 18.24 -3.99
N VAL A 52 21.59 17.70 -4.57
CA VAL A 52 22.97 18.15 -4.30
C VAL A 52 23.17 19.61 -4.75
N ALA A 53 22.77 19.94 -5.98
CA ALA A 53 22.95 21.28 -6.53
C ALA A 53 22.16 22.37 -5.77
N ARG A 54 21.00 22.02 -5.20
CA ARG A 54 20.16 22.95 -4.44
C ARG A 54 20.42 22.91 -2.93
N GLY A 55 21.24 21.97 -2.44
CA GLY A 55 21.44 21.76 -1.01
C GLY A 55 20.17 21.39 -0.24
N THR A 56 19.22 20.69 -0.89
CA THR A 56 17.92 20.35 -0.30
C THR A 56 17.97 19.20 0.69
N ALA A 57 19.05 18.39 0.65
CA ALA A 57 19.29 17.30 1.59
C ALA A 57 20.78 16.99 1.67
N SER A 58 21.26 16.55 2.83
CA SER A 58 22.53 15.82 2.94
C SER A 58 22.32 14.37 2.48
N ILE A 59 23.30 13.79 1.80
CA ILE A 59 23.21 12.45 1.24
C ILE A 59 23.97 11.46 2.11
N VAL A 60 23.31 10.38 2.52
CA VAL A 60 23.92 9.14 3.01
C VAL A 60 23.97 8.18 1.84
N TRP A 61 25.18 7.83 1.41
CA TRP A 61 25.37 6.87 0.32
C TRP A 61 25.28 5.44 0.84
N GLY A 62 24.25 4.71 0.42
CA GLY A 62 24.03 3.35 0.87
C GLY A 62 22.74 2.75 0.33
N ASP A 63 22.34 1.63 0.89
CA ASP A 63 21.17 0.85 0.50
C ASP A 63 20.40 0.37 1.73
N LEU A 64 19.12 0.10 1.60
CA LEU A 64 18.29 -0.46 2.69
C LEU A 64 18.83 -1.78 3.24
N THR A 65 19.57 -2.53 2.43
CA THR A 65 20.18 -3.81 2.82
C THR A 65 21.56 -3.66 3.46
N ASP A 66 22.08 -2.44 3.53
CA ASP A 66 23.34 -2.12 4.21
C ASP A 66 23.08 -1.45 5.56
N TYR A 67 23.22 -2.23 6.63
CA TYR A 67 22.95 -1.78 7.99
C TYR A 67 23.81 -0.57 8.39
N ALA A 68 25.08 -0.51 7.96
CA ALA A 68 25.99 0.57 8.34
C ALA A 68 25.52 1.93 7.80
N SER A 69 25.07 1.98 6.54
CA SER A 69 24.50 3.20 5.96
C SER A 69 23.18 3.62 6.62
N ILE A 70 22.37 2.64 7.04
CA ILE A 70 21.12 2.91 7.79
C ILE A 70 21.47 3.48 9.17
N GLU A 71 22.40 2.88 9.90
CA GLU A 71 22.81 3.35 11.21
C GLU A 71 23.39 4.78 11.14
N GLU A 72 24.22 5.07 10.13
CA GLU A 72 24.73 6.43 9.85
C GLU A 72 23.56 7.41 9.65
N GLY A 73 22.58 7.03 8.84
CA GLY A 73 21.41 7.85 8.55
C GLY A 73 20.54 8.13 9.77
N VAL A 74 20.31 7.14 10.61
CA VAL A 74 19.47 7.21 11.83
C VAL A 74 20.16 7.93 12.98
N ARG A 75 21.49 7.90 13.07
CA ARG A 75 22.23 8.48 14.17
C ARG A 75 21.93 9.97 14.37
N GLY A 76 21.34 10.30 15.53
CA GLY A 76 20.93 11.66 15.87
C GLY A 76 19.71 12.17 15.10
N ALA A 77 19.03 11.34 14.32
CA ALA A 77 17.75 11.72 13.70
C ALA A 77 16.66 11.88 14.75
N ASP A 78 15.76 12.84 14.52
CA ASP A 78 14.54 13.03 15.31
C ASP A 78 13.36 12.27 14.72
N MET A 79 13.42 12.06 13.39
CA MET A 79 12.38 11.35 12.64
C MET A 79 13.00 10.50 11.54
N VAL A 80 12.38 9.35 11.28
CA VAL A 80 12.68 8.48 10.15
C VAL A 80 11.44 8.34 9.27
N LEU A 81 11.53 8.78 8.02
CA LEU A 81 10.52 8.57 6.99
C LEU A 81 10.94 7.39 6.11
N HIS A 82 10.49 6.20 6.47
CA HIS A 82 10.81 4.98 5.73
C HIS A 82 9.83 4.78 4.56
N ILE A 83 10.10 5.51 3.47
CA ILE A 83 9.33 5.47 2.21
C ILE A 83 9.90 4.41 1.25
N GLY A 84 11.22 4.18 1.33
CA GLY A 84 11.97 3.33 0.42
C GLY A 84 11.56 1.87 0.46
N GLY A 85 11.58 1.23 -0.70
CA GLY A 85 11.31 -0.19 -0.89
C GLY A 85 11.15 -0.53 -2.37
N LEU A 86 11.12 -1.81 -2.68
CA LEU A 86 10.74 -2.30 -4.01
C LEU A 86 9.21 -2.40 -4.05
N VAL A 87 8.60 -1.70 -5.01
CA VAL A 87 7.14 -1.64 -5.17
C VAL A 87 6.73 -2.20 -6.53
N SER A 88 5.48 -2.68 -6.64
CA SER A 88 4.91 -3.09 -7.93
C SER A 88 4.81 -1.88 -8.89
N PRO A 89 5.04 -2.07 -10.22
CA PRO A 89 5.29 -3.35 -10.90
C PRO A 89 6.75 -3.81 -10.87
N LEU A 90 7.70 -3.02 -10.34
CA LEU A 90 9.12 -3.40 -10.33
C LEU A 90 9.35 -4.65 -9.48
N ALA A 91 8.74 -4.74 -8.31
CA ALA A 91 8.86 -5.87 -7.40
C ALA A 91 8.37 -7.19 -8.03
N ASP A 92 7.33 -7.12 -8.86
CA ASP A 92 6.72 -8.30 -9.50
C ASP A 92 7.64 -8.95 -10.55
N ASN A 93 8.60 -8.17 -11.06
CA ASN A 93 9.58 -8.60 -12.06
C ASN A 93 10.96 -8.96 -11.46
N MET A 94 11.10 -8.92 -10.13
CA MET A 94 12.35 -9.23 -9.42
C MET A 94 12.29 -10.58 -8.70
N PRO A 95 13.43 -11.24 -8.45
CA PRO A 95 13.49 -12.42 -7.60
C PRO A 95 12.90 -12.16 -6.22
N ARG A 96 12.10 -13.10 -5.71
CA ARG A 96 11.37 -12.95 -4.44
C ARG A 96 12.29 -12.71 -3.24
N ASP A 97 13.44 -13.36 -3.21
CA ASP A 97 14.47 -13.18 -2.16
C ASP A 97 15.04 -11.76 -2.15
N VAL A 98 15.24 -11.15 -3.33
CA VAL A 98 15.68 -9.75 -3.46
C VAL A 98 14.62 -8.81 -2.91
N VAL A 99 13.34 -9.00 -3.29
CA VAL A 99 12.22 -8.19 -2.78
C VAL A 99 12.12 -8.32 -1.27
N THR A 100 12.21 -9.54 -0.74
CA THR A 100 12.17 -9.81 0.70
C THR A 100 13.36 -9.14 1.41
N LYS A 101 14.58 -9.28 0.89
CA LYS A 101 15.77 -8.68 1.48
C LYS A 101 15.65 -7.16 1.57
N VAL A 102 15.14 -6.51 0.52
CA VAL A 102 14.99 -5.04 0.50
C VAL A 102 13.84 -4.58 1.40
N ASN A 103 12.64 -5.17 1.26
CA ASN A 103 11.46 -4.66 1.95
C ASN A 103 11.42 -5.10 3.42
N VAL A 104 11.64 -6.37 3.70
CA VAL A 104 11.60 -6.90 5.08
C VAL A 104 12.92 -6.63 5.80
N GLY A 105 14.04 -6.94 5.15
CA GLY A 105 15.38 -6.67 5.71
C GLY A 105 15.63 -5.18 5.91
N GLY A 106 15.20 -4.33 4.97
CA GLY A 106 15.32 -2.88 5.11
C GLY A 106 14.52 -2.32 6.28
N ALA A 107 13.26 -2.78 6.48
CA ALA A 107 12.47 -2.36 7.62
C ALA A 107 13.11 -2.82 8.95
N ARG A 108 13.67 -4.04 8.99
CA ARG A 108 14.41 -4.54 10.16
C ARG A 108 15.64 -3.68 10.44
N ASN A 109 16.44 -3.40 9.44
CA ASN A 109 17.62 -2.54 9.59
C ASN A 109 17.27 -1.16 10.15
N ILE A 110 16.17 -0.55 9.71
CA ILE A 110 15.69 0.74 10.24
C ILE A 110 15.33 0.61 11.73
N VAL A 111 14.55 -0.40 12.08
CA VAL A 111 14.14 -0.64 13.48
C VAL A 111 15.36 -0.90 14.37
N ASP A 112 16.23 -1.84 13.96
CA ASP A 112 17.42 -2.22 14.70
C ASP A 112 18.37 -1.03 14.89
N ALA A 113 18.56 -0.18 13.87
CA ALA A 113 19.39 1.02 13.96
C ALA A 113 18.80 2.07 14.92
N ILE A 114 17.47 2.28 14.91
CA ILE A 114 16.81 3.19 15.87
C ILE A 114 17.03 2.70 17.31
N VAL A 115 16.85 1.41 17.55
CA VAL A 115 17.04 0.82 18.88
C VAL A 115 18.51 0.87 19.30
N ALA A 116 19.44 0.44 18.44
CA ALA A 116 20.86 0.40 18.73
C ALA A 116 21.47 1.79 19.01
N THR A 117 20.91 2.84 18.39
CA THR A 117 21.35 4.24 18.62
C THR A 117 20.66 4.91 19.81
N GLY A 118 19.90 4.16 20.63
CA GLY A 118 19.16 4.66 21.79
C GLY A 118 17.94 5.54 21.41
N GLY A 119 17.42 5.38 20.20
CA GLY A 119 16.33 6.19 19.66
C GLY A 119 14.92 5.70 19.98
N ALA A 120 14.74 4.53 20.61
CA ALA A 120 13.43 3.88 20.76
C ALA A 120 12.36 4.77 21.43
N GLU A 121 12.72 5.57 22.42
CA GLU A 121 11.81 6.49 23.12
C GLU A 121 11.66 7.85 22.42
N ARG A 122 12.61 8.22 21.57
CA ARG A 122 12.72 9.59 21.03
C ARG A 122 12.42 9.69 19.55
N VAL A 123 12.90 8.76 18.74
CA VAL A 123 12.77 8.82 17.29
C VAL A 123 11.35 8.51 16.86
N ARG A 124 10.78 9.34 16.01
CA ARG A 124 9.47 9.12 15.39
C ARG A 124 9.65 8.34 14.10
N LEU A 125 9.11 7.13 13.99
CA LEU A 125 9.21 6.27 12.81
C LEU A 125 7.90 6.28 12.00
N VAL A 126 7.96 6.79 10.79
CA VAL A 126 6.87 6.71 9.81
C VAL A 126 7.22 5.62 8.79
N TYR A 127 6.43 4.57 8.74
CA TYR A 127 6.54 3.49 7.78
C TYR A 127 5.45 3.61 6.72
N ILE A 128 5.83 3.53 5.45
CA ILE A 128 4.86 3.49 4.36
C ILE A 128 4.52 2.04 4.06
N GLY A 129 3.34 1.62 4.51
CA GLY A 129 2.69 0.35 4.18
C GLY A 129 2.02 0.38 2.80
N THR A 130 1.12 -0.56 2.57
CA THR A 130 0.35 -0.64 1.32
C THR A 130 -1.04 -1.20 1.56
N VAL A 131 -2.02 -0.72 0.82
CA VAL A 131 -3.37 -1.31 0.79
C VAL A 131 -3.43 -2.67 0.10
N ALA A 132 -2.35 -3.07 -0.60
CA ALA A 132 -2.23 -4.40 -1.18
C ALA A 132 -2.31 -5.53 -0.11
N GLN A 133 -2.03 -5.21 1.15
CA GLN A 133 -2.15 -6.15 2.27
C GLN A 133 -3.58 -6.69 2.45
N THR A 134 -4.61 -5.88 2.17
CA THR A 134 -6.01 -6.29 2.28
C THR A 134 -6.57 -6.87 0.97
N GLY A 135 -5.78 -6.87 -0.08
CA GLY A 135 -5.98 -7.57 -1.34
C GLY A 135 -7.21 -7.15 -2.15
N SER A 136 -7.69 -8.07 -2.95
CA SER A 136 -8.83 -7.86 -3.82
C SER A 136 -10.14 -7.81 -3.04
N ARG A 137 -11.00 -6.87 -3.43
CA ARG A 137 -12.38 -6.77 -2.96
C ARG A 137 -13.29 -6.28 -4.07
N ASN A 138 -14.20 -7.14 -4.50
CA ASN A 138 -15.27 -6.79 -5.44
C ASN A 138 -16.52 -6.33 -4.68
N ALA A 139 -17.44 -5.68 -5.38
CA ALA A 139 -18.76 -5.40 -4.80
C ALA A 139 -19.45 -6.73 -4.39
N PRO A 140 -20.15 -6.77 -3.25
CA PRO A 140 -20.55 -5.64 -2.40
C PRO A 140 -19.52 -5.21 -1.34
N ILE A 141 -18.43 -5.96 -1.11
CA ILE A 141 -17.44 -5.72 -0.03
C ILE A 141 -16.28 -4.80 -0.45
N HIS A 142 -16.46 -3.97 -1.46
CA HIS A 142 -15.42 -3.11 -2.04
C HIS A 142 -15.00 -1.92 -1.17
N TRP A 143 -15.61 -1.74 -0.02
CA TRP A 143 -15.18 -0.81 1.01
C TRP A 143 -14.24 -1.50 1.99
N GLY A 144 -13.15 -0.82 2.36
CA GLY A 144 -12.18 -1.28 3.33
C GLY A 144 -11.92 -0.25 4.42
N ARG A 145 -11.32 -0.70 5.52
CA ARG A 145 -10.83 0.14 6.62
C ARG A 145 -9.64 -0.54 7.31
N THR A 146 -8.94 0.19 8.14
CA THR A 146 -7.91 -0.41 9.01
C THR A 146 -8.55 -1.39 9.99
N GLY A 147 -7.85 -2.46 10.32
CA GLY A 147 -8.40 -3.55 11.13
C GLY A 147 -9.04 -4.69 10.33
N ASP A 148 -9.40 -4.45 9.06
CA ASP A 148 -9.92 -5.47 8.16
C ASP A 148 -8.94 -6.64 7.96
N PRO A 149 -9.43 -7.85 7.66
CA PRO A 149 -8.58 -9.02 7.44
C PRO A 149 -7.48 -8.76 6.42
N ILE A 150 -6.26 -9.12 6.75
CA ILE A 150 -5.18 -9.21 5.78
C ILE A 150 -5.48 -10.38 4.84
N LYS A 151 -5.72 -10.09 3.56
CA LYS A 151 -5.93 -11.07 2.51
C LYS A 151 -5.12 -10.67 1.29
N ILE A 152 -3.98 -11.27 1.11
CA ILE A 152 -3.06 -10.93 0.04
C ILE A 152 -3.55 -11.54 -1.28
N SER A 153 -3.57 -10.75 -2.35
CA SER A 153 -3.91 -11.25 -3.70
C SER A 153 -2.94 -12.34 -4.14
N ALA A 154 -3.44 -13.37 -4.84
CA ALA A 154 -2.58 -14.44 -5.34
C ALA A 154 -1.46 -13.88 -6.23
N TYR A 155 -0.25 -14.42 -6.06
CA TYR A 155 0.99 -14.00 -6.74
C TYR A 155 1.55 -12.62 -6.32
N ASP A 156 0.93 -11.91 -5.39
CA ASP A 156 1.41 -10.61 -4.91
C ASP A 156 2.46 -10.78 -3.79
N HIS A 157 3.70 -11.14 -4.16
CA HIS A 157 4.80 -11.25 -3.20
C HIS A 157 5.20 -9.90 -2.59
N TYR A 158 4.99 -8.80 -3.32
CA TYR A 158 5.18 -7.46 -2.79
C TYR A 158 4.32 -7.23 -1.52
N ALA A 159 3.02 -7.54 -1.59
CA ALA A 159 2.13 -7.41 -0.45
C ALA A 159 2.55 -8.30 0.73
N VAL A 160 3.03 -9.52 0.48
CA VAL A 160 3.61 -10.40 1.52
C VAL A 160 4.75 -9.68 2.25
N THR A 161 5.72 -9.13 1.51
CA THR A 161 6.88 -8.46 2.12
C THR A 161 6.49 -7.20 2.88
N LYS A 162 5.52 -6.44 2.38
CA LYS A 162 5.03 -5.22 3.05
C LYS A 162 4.25 -5.55 4.32
N THR A 163 3.49 -6.64 4.33
CA THR A 163 2.80 -7.14 5.53
C THR A 163 3.79 -7.57 6.62
N GLN A 164 4.84 -8.30 6.25
CA GLN A 164 5.90 -8.68 7.19
C GLN A 164 6.67 -7.47 7.74
N ALA A 165 6.98 -6.50 6.89
CA ALA A 165 7.66 -5.27 7.29
C ALA A 165 6.81 -4.42 8.24
N GLU A 166 5.50 -4.32 8.01
CA GLU A 166 4.57 -3.63 8.90
C GLU A 166 4.56 -4.27 10.30
N ALA A 167 4.53 -5.60 10.37
CA ALA A 167 4.58 -6.32 11.64
C ALA A 167 5.90 -6.07 12.40
N ILE A 168 7.04 -5.98 11.71
CA ILE A 168 8.33 -5.63 12.31
C ILE A 168 8.27 -4.24 12.94
N VAL A 169 7.73 -3.26 12.23
CA VAL A 169 7.62 -1.88 12.71
C VAL A 169 6.64 -1.79 13.89
N ALA A 170 5.46 -2.38 13.77
CA ALA A 170 4.43 -2.31 14.79
C ALA A 170 4.78 -3.05 16.10
N GLN A 171 5.73 -4.01 16.05
CA GLN A 171 6.20 -4.77 17.19
C GLN A 171 7.63 -4.41 17.63
N SER A 172 8.15 -3.27 17.11
CA SER A 172 9.54 -2.85 17.31
C SER A 172 9.88 -2.39 18.74
N GLY A 173 8.87 -2.10 19.56
CA GLY A 173 9.06 -1.43 20.85
C GLY A 173 9.42 0.07 20.74
N ILE A 174 9.49 0.63 19.55
CA ILE A 174 9.68 2.07 19.34
C ILE A 174 8.40 2.79 19.80
N ARG A 175 8.55 3.82 20.64
CA ARG A 175 7.41 4.51 21.25
C ARG A 175 6.52 5.23 20.25
N HIS A 176 7.10 5.86 19.22
CA HIS A 176 6.39 6.67 18.25
C HIS A 176 6.58 6.10 16.84
N TRP A 177 5.84 5.05 16.50
CA TRP A 177 5.76 4.53 15.15
C TRP A 177 4.37 4.74 14.56
N VAL A 178 4.27 4.77 13.23
CA VAL A 178 2.99 4.75 12.51
C VAL A 178 3.15 3.98 11.21
N SER A 179 2.13 3.20 10.85
CA SER A 179 2.01 2.60 9.52
C SER A 179 0.96 3.33 8.69
N LEU A 180 1.40 3.89 7.56
CA LEU A 180 0.58 4.60 6.60
C LEU A 180 0.47 3.74 5.34
N ARG A 181 -0.67 3.08 5.14
CA ARG A 181 -0.93 2.18 4.01
C ARG A 181 -1.29 2.99 2.77
N GLN A 182 -0.35 3.08 1.84
CA GLN A 182 -0.52 3.82 0.59
C GLN A 182 -1.50 3.10 -0.33
N SER A 183 -2.51 3.82 -0.79
CA SER A 183 -3.43 3.39 -1.86
C SER A 183 -2.79 3.55 -3.24
N GLY A 184 -3.55 3.40 -4.31
CA GLY A 184 -3.08 3.74 -5.66
C GLY A 184 -2.55 5.18 -5.71
N MET A 185 -1.31 5.35 -6.15
CA MET A 185 -0.67 6.67 -6.20
C MET A 185 -0.65 7.22 -7.62
N ALA A 186 -1.45 8.23 -7.88
CA ALA A 186 -1.45 8.94 -9.15
C ALA A 186 -0.24 9.89 -9.25
N HIS A 187 0.54 9.77 -10.31
CA HIS A 187 1.70 10.61 -10.58
C HIS A 187 1.76 11.03 -12.05
N TYR A 188 2.37 12.18 -12.33
CA TYR A 188 2.30 12.79 -13.66
C TYR A 188 3.00 12.02 -14.78
N ASP A 189 3.82 11.04 -14.47
CA ASP A 189 4.45 10.13 -15.43
C ASP A 189 3.64 8.85 -15.68
N ILE A 190 2.40 8.74 -15.19
CA ILE A 190 1.55 7.54 -15.32
C ILE A 190 1.37 7.09 -16.78
N TRP A 191 1.36 8.04 -17.71
CA TRP A 191 1.27 7.76 -19.14
C TRP A 191 2.51 7.04 -19.73
N ARG A 192 3.63 7.01 -18.98
CA ARG A 192 4.84 6.24 -19.34
C ARG A 192 4.79 4.81 -18.81
N MET A 193 3.89 4.51 -17.88
CA MET A 193 3.77 3.21 -17.23
C MET A 193 2.86 2.28 -18.03
N PHE A 194 3.26 1.96 -19.27
CA PHE A 194 2.64 0.86 -20.01
C PHE A 194 3.23 -0.46 -19.55
N ASP A 195 2.70 -0.98 -18.45
CA ASP A 195 3.09 -2.24 -17.85
C ASP A 195 1.91 -3.22 -17.88
N PRO A 196 2.14 -4.53 -18.07
CA PRO A 196 1.10 -5.55 -18.06
C PRO A 196 0.23 -5.56 -16.81
N ILE A 197 0.70 -5.05 -15.67
CA ILE A 197 -0.06 -4.95 -14.42
C ILE A 197 -1.37 -4.15 -14.60
N MET A 198 -1.45 -3.26 -15.59
CA MET A 198 -2.68 -2.53 -15.88
C MET A 198 -3.86 -3.46 -16.21
N PHE A 199 -3.58 -4.65 -16.76
CA PHE A 199 -4.60 -5.66 -17.10
C PHE A 199 -5.01 -6.53 -15.91
N HIS A 200 -4.29 -6.46 -14.78
CA HIS A 200 -4.66 -7.16 -13.56
C HIS A 200 -5.77 -6.44 -12.80
N ASN A 201 -5.90 -5.11 -13.00
CA ASN A 201 -6.97 -4.33 -12.37
C ASN A 201 -8.29 -4.53 -13.11
N PRO A 202 -9.35 -5.06 -12.45
CA PRO A 202 -10.64 -5.28 -13.10
C PRO A 202 -11.24 -3.99 -13.68
N VAL A 203 -11.96 -4.10 -14.80
CA VAL A 203 -12.69 -2.97 -15.42
C VAL A 203 -13.62 -2.29 -14.41
N ASN A 204 -14.31 -3.10 -13.61
CA ASN A 204 -15.26 -2.67 -12.57
C ASN A 204 -14.63 -2.62 -11.17
N GLY A 205 -13.33 -2.82 -11.05
CA GLY A 205 -12.60 -2.66 -9.79
C GLY A 205 -12.61 -1.21 -9.32
N VAL A 206 -12.61 -1.00 -8.02
CA VAL A 206 -12.63 0.34 -7.43
C VAL A 206 -11.27 0.72 -6.86
N PHE A 207 -10.96 2.01 -6.88
CA PHE A 207 -9.79 2.58 -6.21
C PHE A 207 -10.12 3.91 -5.56
N GLU A 208 -9.61 4.12 -4.37
CA GLU A 208 -9.48 5.46 -3.79
C GLU A 208 -8.03 5.91 -4.03
N TRP A 209 -7.85 6.75 -5.02
CA TRP A 209 -6.53 7.24 -5.40
C TRP A 209 -6.04 8.33 -4.44
N SER A 210 -4.73 8.41 -4.25
CA SER A 210 -4.06 9.61 -3.73
C SER A 210 -3.09 10.12 -4.78
N THR A 211 -2.70 11.40 -4.70
CA THR A 211 -1.69 11.94 -5.61
C THR A 211 -0.29 11.85 -4.99
N ALA A 212 0.75 11.75 -5.81
CA ALA A 212 2.12 11.82 -5.31
C ALA A 212 2.40 13.16 -4.59
N ASN A 213 1.71 14.23 -5.01
CA ASN A 213 1.78 15.54 -4.39
C ASN A 213 1.26 15.50 -2.95
N ASP A 214 0.06 14.93 -2.74
CA ASP A 214 -0.56 14.82 -1.42
C ASP A 214 0.19 13.83 -0.52
N SER A 215 0.62 12.69 -1.07
CA SER A 215 1.45 11.75 -0.31
C SER A 215 2.77 12.37 0.14
N GLY A 216 3.41 13.19 -0.70
CA GLY A 216 4.60 13.95 -0.33
C GLY A 216 4.32 15.06 0.70
N ARG A 217 3.13 15.69 0.63
CA ARG A 217 2.67 16.66 1.63
C ARG A 217 2.46 15.99 2.99
N LEU A 218 1.83 14.82 3.01
CA LEU A 218 1.67 14.04 4.22
C LEU A 218 3.01 13.79 4.91
N MET A 219 4.05 13.42 4.15
CA MET A 219 5.39 13.19 4.70
C MET A 219 6.01 14.45 5.33
N ALA A 220 5.69 15.62 4.82
CA ALA A 220 6.13 16.88 5.43
C ALA A 220 5.27 17.26 6.66
N ALA A 221 3.97 17.02 6.59
CA ALA A 221 3.02 17.36 7.66
C ALA A 221 3.20 16.49 8.91
N VAL A 222 3.54 15.20 8.75
CA VAL A 222 3.82 14.33 9.92
C VAL A 222 5.07 14.77 10.72
N CYS A 223 5.88 15.67 10.17
CA CYS A 223 7.04 16.24 10.87
C CYS A 223 6.66 17.39 11.80
N ASP A 224 5.39 17.80 11.85
CA ASP A 224 4.94 18.86 12.73
C ASP A 224 4.84 18.41 14.19
N ASP A 225 5.13 19.33 15.12
CA ASP A 225 4.96 19.07 16.54
C ASP A 225 3.48 19.05 16.97
N ALA A 226 2.61 19.60 16.12
CA ALA A 226 1.17 19.60 16.33
C ALA A 226 0.51 18.22 16.07
N VAL A 227 1.25 17.24 15.51
CA VAL A 227 0.73 15.89 15.33
C VAL A 227 0.44 15.26 16.69
N PRO A 228 -0.83 14.88 16.96
CA PRO A 228 -1.25 14.47 18.30
C PRO A 228 -0.65 13.10 18.70
N ASP A 229 -0.42 12.88 20.00
CA ASP A 229 0.19 11.63 20.51
C ASP A 229 -0.57 10.37 20.10
N HIS A 230 -1.90 10.44 20.02
CA HIS A 230 -2.72 9.28 19.62
C HIS A 230 -2.64 8.94 18.12
N PHE A 231 -1.95 9.75 17.31
CA PHE A 231 -1.59 9.39 15.94
C PHE A 231 -0.55 8.27 15.92
N TRP A 232 0.40 8.30 16.86
CA TRP A 232 1.47 7.30 16.93
C TRP A 232 0.92 5.95 17.41
N ARG A 233 1.60 4.88 17.04
CA ARG A 233 1.16 3.49 17.23
C ARG A 233 -0.16 3.19 16.52
N GLY A 234 -0.38 3.90 15.41
CA GLY A 234 -1.57 3.82 14.57
C GLY A 234 -1.35 3.18 13.21
N PHE A 235 -2.46 2.73 12.64
CA PHE A 235 -2.56 2.29 11.25
C PHE A 235 -3.54 3.20 10.54
N TYR A 236 -3.19 3.67 9.35
CA TYR A 236 -4.04 4.56 8.56
C TYR A 236 -3.95 4.25 7.08
N ASN A 237 -5.06 4.38 6.36
CA ASN A 237 -5.09 4.29 4.91
C ASN A 237 -4.86 5.69 4.30
N ILE A 238 -3.85 5.83 3.44
CA ILE A 238 -3.64 7.04 2.64
C ILE A 238 -4.56 6.98 1.44
N GLY A 239 -5.65 7.73 1.46
CA GLY A 239 -6.59 7.88 0.37
C GLY A 239 -6.88 9.36 0.08
N GLY A 240 -7.35 9.67 -1.11
CA GLY A 240 -7.67 11.03 -1.54
C GLY A 240 -9.07 11.50 -1.15
N GLY A 241 -9.82 10.68 -0.37
CA GLY A 241 -11.18 10.98 0.05
C GLY A 241 -12.23 10.77 -1.04
N ALA A 242 -13.44 11.23 -0.77
CA ALA A 242 -14.61 10.99 -1.63
C ALA A 242 -14.41 11.43 -3.09
N GLY A 243 -13.71 12.55 -3.33
CA GLY A 243 -13.41 13.05 -4.68
C GLY A 243 -12.37 12.24 -5.44
N SER A 244 -11.78 11.21 -4.82
CA SER A 244 -10.77 10.34 -5.43
C SER A 244 -11.20 8.85 -5.46
N ARG A 245 -12.46 8.56 -5.14
CA ARG A 245 -13.08 7.23 -5.20
C ARG A 245 -13.68 7.00 -6.58
N VAL A 246 -12.99 6.26 -7.41
CA VAL A 246 -13.40 6.00 -8.81
C VAL A 246 -13.44 4.51 -9.11
N VAL A 247 -14.22 4.13 -10.13
CA VAL A 247 -14.18 2.81 -10.73
C VAL A 247 -13.09 2.81 -11.82
N ASN A 248 -12.43 1.70 -12.07
CA ASN A 248 -11.30 1.65 -13.01
C ASN A 248 -11.68 2.11 -14.43
N HIS A 249 -12.89 1.79 -14.93
CA HIS A 249 -13.33 2.28 -16.24
C HIS A 249 -13.47 3.81 -16.29
N GLU A 250 -13.85 4.46 -15.17
CA GLU A 250 -13.91 5.92 -15.05
C GLU A 250 -12.48 6.52 -15.06
N PHE A 251 -11.58 5.91 -14.30
CA PHE A 251 -10.17 6.30 -14.29
C PHE A 251 -9.53 6.16 -15.69
N MET A 252 -9.79 5.06 -16.40
CA MET A 252 -9.33 4.86 -17.77
C MET A 252 -9.88 5.92 -18.71
N ALA A 253 -11.18 6.26 -18.61
CA ALA A 253 -11.81 7.30 -19.43
C ALA A 253 -11.19 8.69 -19.18
N ALA A 254 -10.91 9.02 -17.93
CA ALA A 254 -10.29 10.29 -17.56
C ALA A 254 -8.82 10.37 -18.00
N THR A 255 -8.06 9.29 -17.88
CA THR A 255 -6.64 9.23 -18.25
C THR A 255 -6.46 9.15 -19.77
N MET A 256 -7.25 8.33 -20.44
CA MET A 256 -7.19 8.06 -21.89
C MET A 256 -8.60 8.13 -22.50
N PRO A 257 -9.10 9.28 -22.92
CA PRO A 257 -10.46 9.40 -23.47
C PRO A 257 -10.78 8.45 -24.62
N GLN A 258 -9.76 7.95 -25.35
CA GLN A 258 -9.91 6.97 -26.43
C GLN A 258 -9.73 5.51 -25.99
N TYR A 259 -9.79 5.20 -24.67
CA TYR A 259 -9.50 3.85 -24.16
C TYR A 259 -10.33 2.75 -24.85
N ARG A 260 -11.60 3.01 -25.17
CA ARG A 260 -12.47 2.06 -25.87
C ARG A 260 -11.99 1.71 -27.29
N ALA A 261 -11.29 2.63 -27.97
CA ALA A 261 -10.73 2.38 -29.29
C ALA A 261 -9.46 1.53 -29.24
N VAL A 262 -8.69 1.62 -28.14
CA VAL A 262 -7.35 1.04 -28.04
C VAL A 262 -7.24 -0.15 -27.06
N LEU A 263 -8.19 -0.33 -26.14
CA LEU A 263 -8.26 -1.43 -25.20
C LEU A 263 -9.45 -2.34 -25.51
N ARG A 264 -9.45 -3.56 -24.93
CA ARG A 264 -10.57 -4.50 -25.02
C ARG A 264 -10.93 -5.00 -23.61
N PRO A 265 -12.24 -5.16 -23.26
CA PRO A 265 -12.65 -5.54 -21.91
C PRO A 265 -12.03 -6.86 -21.44
N HIS A 266 -12.00 -7.88 -22.28
CA HIS A 266 -11.50 -9.21 -21.96
C HIS A 266 -9.96 -9.30 -21.78
N TRP A 267 -9.24 -8.19 -21.92
CA TRP A 267 -7.82 -8.14 -21.56
C TRP A 267 -7.63 -7.93 -20.06
N PHE A 268 -8.63 -7.43 -19.37
CA PHE A 268 -8.59 -7.12 -17.95
C PHE A 268 -9.07 -8.30 -17.11
N ALA A 269 -8.38 -8.56 -16.02
CA ALA A 269 -8.83 -9.50 -15.00
C ALA A 269 -10.20 -9.12 -14.45
N THR A 270 -10.89 -10.06 -13.80
CA THR A 270 -12.18 -9.81 -13.16
C THR A 270 -12.09 -9.74 -11.65
N ARG A 271 -10.97 -10.17 -11.08
CA ARG A 271 -10.69 -10.24 -9.64
C ARG A 271 -9.19 -10.31 -9.33
N ASN A 272 -8.83 -10.45 -8.07
CA ASN A 272 -7.46 -10.66 -7.57
C ASN A 272 -6.54 -9.44 -7.71
N PHE A 273 -7.08 -8.24 -7.59
CA PHE A 273 -6.30 -7.00 -7.55
C PHE A 273 -6.71 -6.13 -6.36
N HIS A 274 -5.76 -5.52 -5.69
CA HIS A 274 -5.92 -4.80 -4.43
C HIS A 274 -6.58 -3.42 -4.59
N GLY A 275 -7.83 -3.39 -5.03
CA GLY A 275 -8.61 -2.17 -5.19
C GLY A 275 -9.73 -2.06 -4.15
N GLN A 276 -9.82 -0.91 -3.47
CA GLN A 276 -10.84 -0.61 -2.46
C GLN A 276 -11.11 0.88 -2.38
N TRP A 277 -12.31 1.26 -1.92
CA TRP A 277 -12.58 2.54 -1.31
C TRP A 277 -12.43 2.42 0.21
N TYR A 278 -12.04 3.50 0.89
CA TYR A 278 -11.78 3.45 2.33
C TYR A 278 -12.85 4.23 3.10
N ALA A 279 -13.46 3.55 4.07
CA ALA A 279 -14.43 4.15 4.97
C ALA A 279 -13.77 5.04 6.03
N ASP A 280 -12.46 4.86 6.24
CA ASP A 280 -11.70 5.49 7.31
C ASP A 280 -10.53 6.39 6.85
N SER A 281 -10.35 6.61 5.53
CA SER A 281 -9.24 7.44 5.03
C SER A 281 -9.34 8.90 5.51
N ASP A 282 -10.53 9.39 5.81
CA ASP A 282 -10.76 10.75 6.35
C ASP A 282 -10.23 10.92 7.77
N ARG A 283 -10.04 9.81 8.51
CA ARG A 283 -9.43 9.84 9.83
C ARG A 283 -7.97 10.32 9.79
N LEU A 284 -7.22 9.92 8.77
CA LEU A 284 -5.84 10.40 8.58
C LEU A 284 -5.83 11.89 8.25
N GLU A 285 -6.70 12.34 7.36
CA GLU A 285 -6.84 13.76 6.99
C GLU A 285 -7.19 14.62 8.20
N ALA A 286 -8.09 14.14 9.07
CA ALA A 286 -8.47 14.88 10.28
C ALA A 286 -7.32 15.04 11.29
N LEU A 287 -6.39 14.08 11.35
CA LEU A 287 -5.23 14.12 12.27
C LEU A 287 -4.04 14.88 11.69
N VAL A 288 -3.80 14.71 10.41
CA VAL A 288 -2.68 15.29 9.67
C VAL A 288 -3.19 15.74 8.30
N PRO A 289 -3.66 16.98 8.14
CA PRO A 289 -4.20 17.49 6.89
C PRO A 289 -3.17 17.47 5.75
N PHE A 290 -3.48 16.74 4.66
CA PHE A 290 -2.55 16.59 3.55
C PHE A 290 -3.18 16.68 2.16
N ARG A 291 -4.50 16.58 2.05
CA ARG A 291 -5.21 16.56 0.77
C ARG A 291 -5.33 17.97 0.19
N GLU A 292 -4.82 18.17 -1.01
CA GLU A 292 -4.94 19.42 -1.77
C GLU A 292 -5.48 19.20 -3.17
N GLN A 293 -5.44 17.94 -3.66
CA GLN A 293 -5.70 17.65 -5.06
C GLN A 293 -6.65 16.47 -5.21
N SER A 294 -7.81 16.70 -5.81
CA SER A 294 -8.71 15.62 -6.22
C SER A 294 -8.11 14.83 -7.40
N ILE A 295 -8.67 13.65 -7.68
CA ILE A 295 -8.27 12.88 -8.86
C ILE A 295 -8.62 13.60 -10.17
N ASP A 296 -9.67 14.41 -10.19
CA ASP A 296 -10.06 15.20 -11.36
C ASP A 296 -9.05 16.33 -11.62
N ASP A 297 -8.61 17.05 -10.57
CA ASP A 297 -7.55 18.07 -10.68
C ASP A 297 -6.26 17.43 -11.19
N PHE A 298 -5.92 16.25 -10.66
CA PHE A 298 -4.79 15.48 -11.15
C PHE A 298 -4.90 15.18 -12.64
N HIS A 299 -6.05 14.71 -13.13
CA HIS A 299 -6.24 14.39 -14.54
C HIS A 299 -6.14 15.63 -15.43
N VAL A 300 -6.65 16.78 -14.98
CA VAL A 300 -6.49 18.06 -15.70
C VAL A 300 -5.02 18.40 -15.86
N GLU A 301 -4.26 18.36 -14.78
CA GLU A 301 -2.85 18.71 -14.78
C GLU A 301 -2.00 17.67 -15.53
N ALA A 302 -2.28 16.37 -15.36
CA ALA A 302 -1.61 15.30 -16.09
C ALA A 302 -1.76 15.46 -17.61
N ARG A 303 -2.97 15.83 -18.07
CA ARG A 303 -3.21 16.12 -19.49
C ARG A 303 -2.44 17.33 -20.01
N ARG A 304 -2.25 18.38 -19.20
CA ARG A 304 -1.44 19.55 -19.56
C ARG A 304 0.03 19.18 -19.75
N ARG A 305 0.56 18.30 -18.88
CA ARG A 305 1.96 17.84 -18.91
C ARG A 305 2.22 16.75 -19.95
N MET A 306 1.17 16.09 -20.43
CA MET A 306 1.30 14.99 -21.40
C MET A 306 1.74 15.53 -22.76
N PRO A 307 2.80 14.97 -23.38
CA PRO A 307 3.23 15.37 -24.72
C PRO A 307 2.12 15.27 -25.77
N ALA A 308 2.08 16.22 -26.70
CA ALA A 308 1.04 16.27 -27.74
C ALA A 308 0.95 14.95 -28.53
N ILE A 309 2.07 14.32 -28.84
CA ILE A 309 2.12 13.04 -29.56
C ILE A 309 1.37 11.93 -28.78
N VAL A 310 1.51 11.85 -27.46
CA VAL A 310 0.82 10.86 -26.63
C VAL A 310 -0.70 11.09 -26.62
N ARG A 311 -1.15 12.35 -26.77
CA ARG A 311 -2.57 12.71 -26.86
C ARG A 311 -3.17 12.49 -28.24
N LEU A 312 -2.37 12.68 -29.30
CA LEU A 312 -2.86 12.66 -30.68
C LEU A 312 -2.79 11.26 -31.31
N VAL A 313 -1.72 10.49 -31.08
CA VAL A 313 -1.53 9.19 -31.71
C VAL A 313 -2.70 8.21 -31.45
N PRO A 314 -3.26 8.08 -30.23
CA PRO A 314 -4.43 7.22 -30.03
C PRO A 314 -5.69 7.67 -30.78
N ARG A 315 -5.78 8.97 -31.18
CA ARG A 315 -6.87 9.51 -31.95
C ARG A 315 -6.71 9.27 -33.45
N LEU A 316 -5.49 9.45 -33.96
CA LEU A 316 -5.18 9.39 -35.39
C LEU A 316 -4.91 7.96 -35.88
N ALA A 317 -4.34 7.11 -35.03
CA ALA A 317 -3.97 5.74 -35.36
C ALA A 317 -4.35 4.75 -34.22
N PRO A 318 -5.63 4.63 -33.84
CA PRO A 318 -6.06 3.80 -32.72
C PRO A 318 -5.72 2.32 -32.92
N SER A 319 -5.77 1.81 -34.14
CA SER A 319 -5.42 0.42 -34.46
C SER A 319 -3.94 0.11 -34.18
N LEU A 320 -3.04 1.03 -34.48
CA LEU A 320 -1.62 0.88 -34.20
C LEU A 320 -1.35 0.85 -32.68
N VAL A 321 -1.97 1.79 -31.94
CA VAL A 321 -1.86 1.84 -30.48
C VAL A 321 -2.45 0.59 -29.87
N ARG A 322 -3.63 0.15 -30.30
CA ARG A 322 -4.26 -1.08 -29.84
C ARG A 322 -3.34 -2.30 -30.02
N ARG A 323 -2.75 -2.44 -31.24
CA ARG A 323 -1.81 -3.56 -31.50
C ARG A 323 -0.60 -3.53 -30.58
N ARG A 324 -0.08 -2.32 -30.28
CA ARG A 324 1.03 -2.15 -29.33
C ARG A 324 0.65 -2.56 -27.93
N ILE A 325 -0.52 -2.12 -27.45
CA ILE A 325 -1.03 -2.44 -26.12
C ILE A 325 -1.41 -3.94 -26.00
N GLU A 326 -2.02 -4.52 -27.06
CA GLU A 326 -2.27 -5.97 -27.10
C GLU A 326 -0.97 -6.77 -26.97
N GLY A 327 0.12 -6.29 -27.55
CA GLY A 327 1.45 -6.85 -27.38
C GLY A 327 1.90 -6.92 -25.91
N LEU A 328 1.51 -5.93 -25.09
CA LEU A 328 1.77 -5.99 -23.64
C LEU A 328 0.89 -7.03 -22.94
N ALA A 329 -0.40 -7.10 -23.31
CA ALA A 329 -1.30 -8.11 -22.74
C ALA A 329 -0.88 -9.55 -23.09
N ARG A 330 -0.17 -9.75 -24.21
CA ARG A 330 0.39 -11.03 -24.66
C ARG A 330 1.83 -11.26 -24.19
N GLY A 331 2.48 -10.23 -23.66
CA GLY A 331 3.87 -10.27 -23.19
C GLY A 331 4.02 -10.88 -21.80
N PRO A 332 5.24 -10.96 -21.28
CA PRO A 332 5.51 -11.42 -19.91
C PRO A 332 4.65 -10.66 -18.88
N GLY A 333 3.97 -11.39 -18.00
CA GLY A 333 3.05 -10.80 -17.00
C GLY A 333 1.68 -10.38 -17.56
N GLY A 334 1.46 -10.43 -18.86
CA GLY A 334 0.19 -10.03 -19.47
C GLY A 334 -0.89 -11.09 -19.36
N SER A 335 -2.13 -10.64 -19.16
CA SER A 335 -3.29 -11.51 -18.94
C SER A 335 -3.58 -12.48 -20.09
N LEU A 336 -3.43 -12.05 -21.35
CA LEU A 336 -3.67 -12.91 -22.50
C LEU A 336 -2.59 -13.99 -22.70
N ARG A 337 -1.40 -13.78 -22.15
CA ARG A 337 -0.34 -14.78 -22.17
C ARG A 337 -0.71 -16.01 -21.36
N TRP A 338 -1.38 -15.86 -20.24
CA TRP A 338 -1.81 -16.98 -19.39
C TRP A 338 -2.72 -17.94 -20.15
N PHE A 339 -3.60 -17.41 -21.02
CA PHE A 339 -4.45 -18.25 -21.88
C PHE A 339 -3.68 -18.93 -22.99
N ALA A 340 -2.69 -18.24 -23.59
CA ALA A 340 -1.85 -18.83 -24.64
C ALA A 340 -0.94 -19.96 -24.11
N GLU A 341 -0.44 -19.82 -22.87
CA GLU A 341 0.41 -20.80 -22.18
C GLU A 341 -0.39 -21.85 -21.40
N ASN A 342 -1.73 -21.72 -21.34
CA ASN A 342 -2.61 -22.56 -20.54
C ASN A 342 -2.21 -22.60 -19.05
N ASP A 343 -1.83 -21.45 -18.49
CA ASP A 343 -1.54 -21.27 -17.08
C ASP A 343 -2.85 -21.25 -16.26
N THR A 344 -3.37 -22.44 -15.98
CA THR A 344 -4.66 -22.63 -15.31
C THR A 344 -4.68 -21.95 -13.95
N ALA A 345 -3.58 -21.99 -13.21
CA ALA A 345 -3.50 -21.40 -11.87
C ALA A 345 -3.70 -19.87 -11.89
N LYS A 346 -3.08 -19.16 -12.83
CA LYS A 346 -3.32 -17.73 -13.01
C LYS A 346 -4.69 -17.43 -13.60
N ILE A 347 -5.16 -18.24 -14.56
CA ILE A 347 -6.50 -18.08 -15.11
C ILE A 347 -7.53 -18.16 -13.99
N ASP A 348 -7.43 -19.16 -13.12
CA ASP A 348 -8.35 -19.35 -12.00
C ASP A 348 -8.26 -18.20 -10.98
N ALA A 349 -7.03 -17.74 -10.67
CA ALA A 349 -6.82 -16.64 -9.75
C ALA A 349 -7.43 -15.32 -10.24
N TYR A 350 -7.23 -14.98 -11.52
CA TYR A 350 -7.58 -13.65 -12.04
C TYR A 350 -8.91 -13.60 -12.80
N PHE A 351 -9.45 -14.74 -13.24
CA PHE A 351 -10.69 -14.80 -14.02
C PHE A 351 -11.71 -15.80 -13.49
N GLY A 352 -11.33 -16.66 -12.56
CA GLY A 352 -12.17 -17.71 -12.01
C GLY A 352 -12.12 -19.01 -12.82
N SER A 353 -12.13 -18.92 -14.13
CA SER A 353 -11.94 -20.04 -15.06
C SER A 353 -11.71 -19.55 -16.48
N ARG A 354 -11.27 -20.45 -17.36
CA ARG A 354 -11.22 -20.18 -18.81
C ARG A 354 -12.61 -19.88 -19.37
N ALA A 355 -13.63 -20.64 -18.97
CA ALA A 355 -15.01 -20.43 -19.42
C ALA A 355 -15.55 -19.06 -19.01
N ALA A 356 -15.25 -18.60 -17.79
CA ALA A 356 -15.61 -17.25 -17.34
C ALA A 356 -14.95 -16.17 -18.21
N TRP A 357 -13.67 -16.32 -18.56
CA TRP A 357 -13.00 -15.41 -19.48
C TRP A 357 -13.60 -15.42 -20.89
N GLU A 358 -13.94 -16.61 -21.42
CA GLU A 358 -14.55 -16.77 -22.75
C GLU A 358 -15.91 -16.08 -22.83
N ALA A 359 -16.64 -16.04 -21.73
CA ALA A 359 -17.92 -15.35 -21.60
C ALA A 359 -17.80 -13.81 -21.53
N LEU A 360 -16.59 -13.26 -21.28
CA LEU A 360 -16.40 -11.82 -21.20
C LEU A 360 -16.67 -11.14 -22.55
N PRO A 361 -17.37 -9.99 -22.55
CA PRO A 361 -17.56 -9.17 -23.75
C PRO A 361 -16.23 -8.82 -24.43
N ARG A 362 -16.22 -8.89 -25.75
CA ARG A 362 -15.06 -8.51 -26.56
C ARG A 362 -15.08 -7.02 -26.92
N ASP A 363 -16.25 -6.41 -26.84
CA ASP A 363 -16.48 -5.01 -27.14
C ASP A 363 -17.07 -4.26 -25.94
N TRP A 364 -16.71 -2.98 -25.86
CA TRP A 364 -17.13 -2.12 -24.75
C TRP A 364 -18.63 -1.84 -24.69
N ASP A 365 -19.34 -1.90 -25.82
CA ASP A 365 -20.78 -1.64 -25.87
C ASP A 365 -21.59 -2.76 -25.20
N ALA A 366 -21.03 -3.98 -25.16
CA ALA A 366 -21.61 -5.13 -24.47
C ALA A 366 -21.07 -5.28 -23.03
N MET A 367 -20.07 -4.49 -22.62
CA MET A 367 -19.49 -4.61 -21.27
C MET A 367 -20.36 -3.93 -20.23
N PRO A 368 -20.89 -4.67 -19.25
CA PRO A 368 -21.61 -4.08 -18.13
C PRO A 368 -20.64 -3.26 -17.27
N LEU A 369 -20.85 -1.95 -17.21
CA LEU A 369 -20.06 -1.04 -16.38
C LEU A 369 -20.75 -0.88 -15.04
N ALA A 370 -20.10 -1.37 -13.97
CA ALA A 370 -20.67 -1.34 -12.64
C ALA A 370 -20.71 0.08 -12.05
N GLN A 371 -21.73 0.32 -11.24
CA GLN A 371 -21.83 1.48 -10.35
C GLN A 371 -21.90 0.96 -8.91
N PRO A 372 -20.76 0.68 -8.26
CA PRO A 372 -20.72 0.15 -6.90
C PRO A 372 -21.38 1.11 -5.90
N SER A 373 -21.98 0.55 -4.84
CA SER A 373 -22.62 1.35 -3.80
C SER A 373 -21.65 2.33 -3.15
N ARG A 374 -22.08 3.59 -3.00
CA ARG A 374 -21.34 4.60 -2.25
C ARG A 374 -21.53 4.50 -0.74
N GLU A 375 -22.47 3.65 -0.30
CA GLU A 375 -22.68 3.34 1.11
C GLU A 375 -21.77 2.15 1.50
N PRO A 376 -20.91 2.31 2.53
CA PRO A 376 -19.98 1.26 2.91
C PRO A 376 -20.67 0.10 3.59
N ILE A 377 -20.35 -1.13 3.16
CA ILE A 377 -20.57 -2.35 3.94
C ILE A 377 -19.29 -2.59 4.72
N LEU A 378 -19.38 -2.49 6.06
CA LEU A 378 -18.24 -2.69 6.95
C LEU A 378 -18.19 -4.13 7.45
N LEU A 379 -17.00 -4.69 7.50
CA LEU A 379 -16.77 -6.03 8.02
C LEU A 379 -16.82 -6.02 9.55
N ASP A 380 -17.28 -7.13 10.13
CA ASP A 380 -17.23 -7.37 11.57
C ASP A 380 -15.81 -7.76 11.99
N HIS A 381 -15.26 -7.10 13.00
CA HIS A 381 -13.93 -7.40 13.51
C HIS A 381 -13.96 -8.34 14.73
N GLY A 382 -15.18 -8.72 15.20
CA GLY A 382 -15.36 -9.67 16.27
C GLY A 382 -15.03 -9.15 17.68
N TYR A 383 -15.00 -7.81 17.86
CA TYR A 383 -14.82 -7.17 19.16
C TYR A 383 -15.48 -5.79 19.19
N ASP A 384 -15.68 -5.20 20.37
CA ASP A 384 -16.24 -3.87 20.54
C ASP A 384 -15.24 -2.78 20.12
N GLU A 385 -15.38 -2.28 18.90
CA GLU A 385 -14.51 -1.25 18.31
C GLU A 385 -14.74 0.17 18.87
N SER A 386 -15.80 0.38 19.67
CA SER A 386 -16.01 1.66 20.36
C SER A 386 -15.00 1.89 21.50
N LYS A 387 -14.37 0.81 21.99
CA LYS A 387 -13.36 0.87 23.03
C LYS A 387 -12.04 1.43 22.49
N SER A 388 -11.46 2.37 23.22
CA SER A 388 -10.07 2.80 23.00
C SER A 388 -9.10 1.69 23.45
N ALA A 389 -7.86 1.73 22.96
CA ALA A 389 -6.89 0.65 23.21
C ALA A 389 -6.54 0.45 24.68
N ASP A 390 -6.59 1.49 25.50
CA ASP A 390 -6.39 1.47 26.95
C ASP A 390 -7.58 0.86 27.71
N GLN A 391 -8.74 0.73 27.07
CA GLN A 391 -9.93 0.10 27.61
C GLN A 391 -10.01 -1.40 27.32
N TRP A 392 -9.16 -1.93 26.46
CA TRP A 392 -9.16 -3.37 26.15
C TRP A 392 -8.85 -4.21 27.39
N ARG A 393 -9.53 -5.34 27.47
CA ARG A 393 -9.35 -6.35 28.51
C ARG A 393 -9.09 -7.71 27.87
N ALA A 394 -8.62 -8.66 28.64
CA ALA A 394 -8.35 -10.01 28.16
C ALA A 394 -9.57 -10.67 27.52
N ASP A 395 -10.77 -10.33 27.97
CA ASP A 395 -12.03 -10.82 27.36
C ASP A 395 -12.25 -10.31 25.94
N ASP A 396 -11.93 -9.05 25.67
CA ASP A 396 -12.03 -8.49 24.31
C ASP A 396 -11.09 -9.21 23.33
N LEU A 397 -9.88 -9.52 23.82
CA LEU A 397 -8.90 -10.28 23.02
C LEU A 397 -9.36 -11.72 22.80
N ARG A 398 -9.92 -12.36 23.82
CA ARG A 398 -10.45 -13.73 23.69
C ARG A 398 -11.64 -13.80 22.75
N GLN A 399 -12.54 -12.81 22.79
CA GLN A 399 -13.68 -12.70 21.88
C GLN A 399 -13.20 -12.55 20.42
N ALA A 400 -12.27 -11.62 20.16
CA ALA A 400 -11.70 -11.44 18.83
C ALA A 400 -10.96 -12.70 18.33
N ALA A 401 -10.24 -13.39 19.22
CA ALA A 401 -9.56 -14.65 18.87
C ALA A 401 -10.53 -15.75 18.50
N ALA A 402 -11.61 -15.91 19.27
CA ALA A 402 -12.67 -16.88 18.97
C ALA A 402 -13.33 -16.60 17.63
N PHE A 403 -13.59 -15.33 17.32
CA PHE A 403 -14.15 -14.91 16.01
C PHE A 403 -13.19 -15.20 14.85
N ARG A 404 -11.87 -15.25 15.10
CA ARG A 404 -10.84 -15.65 14.14
C ARG A 404 -10.51 -17.15 14.17
N GLY A 405 -11.36 -17.94 14.84
CA GLY A 405 -11.20 -19.39 14.95
C GLY A 405 -10.04 -19.85 15.84
N GLY A 406 -9.55 -19.01 16.73
CA GLY A 406 -8.40 -19.30 17.55
C GLY A 406 -8.59 -18.97 19.04
N HIS A 407 -7.48 -18.91 19.77
CA HIS A 407 -7.44 -18.63 21.21
C HIS A 407 -6.44 -17.53 21.55
N CYS A 408 -6.76 -16.76 22.58
CA CYS A 408 -5.87 -15.77 23.18
C CYS A 408 -5.51 -16.23 24.62
N HIS A 409 -4.22 -16.26 24.90
CA HIS A 409 -3.71 -16.67 26.24
C HIS A 409 -3.51 -15.49 27.19
N ALA A 410 -4.04 -14.31 26.87
CA ALA A 410 -3.97 -13.15 27.76
C ALA A 410 -4.69 -13.41 29.09
N THR A 411 -4.03 -13.01 30.18
CA THR A 411 -4.57 -13.01 31.54
C THR A 411 -4.32 -11.64 32.19
N GLY A 412 -5.30 -11.12 32.94
CA GLY A 412 -5.16 -9.86 33.68
C GLY A 412 -5.22 -8.61 32.76
N GLU A 413 -4.36 -7.62 33.04
CA GLU A 413 -4.28 -6.37 32.31
C GLU A 413 -3.68 -6.55 30.94
N VAL A 414 -4.24 -5.86 29.97
CA VAL A 414 -3.80 -5.84 28.57
C VAL A 414 -3.15 -4.50 28.25
N ALA A 415 -1.91 -4.56 27.77
CA ALA A 415 -1.26 -3.39 27.18
C ALA A 415 -1.27 -3.51 25.66
N PRO A 416 -1.73 -2.47 24.93
CA PRO A 416 -1.89 -2.55 23.47
C PRO A 416 -0.62 -2.94 22.69
N ASP A 417 0.54 -2.54 23.20
CA ASP A 417 1.85 -2.73 22.56
C ASP A 417 2.71 -3.81 23.21
N ARG A 418 2.13 -4.57 24.16
CA ARG A 418 2.79 -5.73 24.78
C ARG A 418 2.33 -7.02 24.11
N ALA A 419 3.28 -7.79 23.59
CA ALA A 419 2.97 -9.05 22.91
C ALA A 419 2.24 -10.03 23.83
N VAL A 420 1.22 -10.67 23.28
CA VAL A 420 0.40 -11.73 23.89
C VAL A 420 0.55 -12.99 23.04
N GLU A 421 0.38 -14.15 23.64
CA GLU A 421 0.41 -15.45 22.97
C GLU A 421 -0.98 -15.80 22.43
N TRP A 422 -1.01 -16.35 21.20
CA TRP A 422 -2.21 -16.72 20.46
C TRP A 422 -2.04 -18.09 19.83
N ASP A 423 -3.15 -18.82 19.66
CA ASP A 423 -3.24 -20.01 18.82
C ASP A 423 -4.24 -19.77 17.70
N CYS A 424 -3.93 -20.15 16.44
CA CYS A 424 -4.88 -20.10 15.33
C CYS A 424 -5.58 -21.46 15.13
N ALA A 425 -6.65 -21.47 14.34
CA ALA A 425 -7.41 -22.67 14.00
C ALA A 425 -6.60 -23.77 13.28
N ALA A 426 -5.46 -23.42 12.69
CA ALA A 426 -4.51 -24.38 12.09
C ALA A 426 -3.53 -24.98 13.12
N GLY A 427 -3.61 -24.61 14.40
CA GLY A 427 -2.74 -25.08 15.47
C GLY A 427 -1.38 -24.35 15.55
N HIS A 428 -1.18 -23.25 14.82
CA HIS A 428 0.02 -22.45 14.97
C HIS A 428 -0.06 -21.60 16.23
N ARG A 429 1.01 -21.64 17.03
CA ARG A 429 1.21 -20.77 18.19
C ARG A 429 2.13 -19.62 17.83
N PHE A 430 1.74 -18.39 18.18
CA PHE A 430 2.50 -17.18 17.83
C PHE A 430 2.30 -16.08 18.88
N THR A 431 3.17 -15.07 18.86
CA THR A 431 3.04 -13.88 19.70
C THR A 431 2.79 -12.65 18.82
N MET A 432 1.89 -11.79 19.28
CA MET A 432 1.56 -10.55 18.58
C MET A 432 1.01 -9.52 19.58
N THR A 433 1.26 -8.24 19.32
CA THR A 433 0.66 -7.17 20.13
C THR A 433 -0.83 -7.03 19.84
N PRO A 434 -1.67 -6.75 20.85
CA PRO A 434 -3.10 -6.48 20.64
C PRO A 434 -3.36 -5.39 19.59
N ASN A 435 -2.52 -4.36 19.54
CA ASN A 435 -2.63 -3.27 18.58
C ASN A 435 -2.46 -3.74 17.13
N LEU A 436 -1.42 -4.53 16.83
CA LEU A 436 -1.22 -5.12 15.50
C LEU A 436 -2.36 -6.07 15.13
N TYR A 437 -2.82 -6.86 16.11
CA TYR A 437 -3.89 -7.84 15.96
C TYR A 437 -5.24 -7.19 15.65
N LEU A 438 -5.70 -6.25 16.48
CA LEU A 438 -7.02 -5.64 16.37
C LEU A 438 -7.05 -4.51 15.34
N ARG A 439 -6.16 -3.50 15.46
CA ARG A 439 -6.16 -2.31 14.60
C ARG A 439 -5.44 -2.52 13.29
N GLY A 440 -4.40 -3.36 13.27
CA GLY A 440 -3.68 -3.71 12.05
C GLY A 440 -4.41 -4.75 11.19
N GLY A 441 -5.35 -5.51 11.77
CA GLY A 441 -6.04 -6.61 11.09
C GLY A 441 -5.18 -7.85 10.88
N HIS A 442 -3.97 -7.88 11.45
CA HIS A 442 -3.08 -9.02 11.36
C HIS A 442 -3.62 -10.23 12.12
N TRP A 443 -3.26 -11.40 11.66
CA TRP A 443 -3.58 -12.71 12.23
C TRP A 443 -2.33 -13.58 12.29
N CYS A 444 -2.50 -14.90 12.40
CA CYS A 444 -1.39 -15.86 12.36
C CYS A 444 -0.39 -15.54 11.25
N PRO A 445 0.88 -15.23 11.55
CA PRO A 445 1.87 -14.82 10.55
C PRO A 445 2.16 -15.91 9.52
N THR A 446 1.88 -17.19 9.82
CA THR A 446 2.02 -18.31 8.88
C THR A 446 0.83 -18.37 7.93
N CYS A 447 -0.41 -18.41 8.46
CA CYS A 447 -1.63 -18.53 7.63
C CYS A 447 -1.84 -17.30 6.75
N MET A 448 -1.59 -16.11 7.27
CA MET A 448 -1.85 -14.84 6.60
C MET A 448 -1.05 -14.67 5.29
N ILE A 449 0.14 -15.23 5.19
CA ILE A 449 1.00 -15.13 4.02
C ILE A 449 0.96 -16.37 3.10
N ASP A 450 0.30 -17.43 3.55
CA ASP A 450 0.13 -18.65 2.76
C ASP A 450 -1.20 -18.61 1.99
N GLN A 451 -1.17 -18.03 0.81
CA GLN A 451 -2.33 -17.87 -0.07
C GLN A 451 -2.94 -19.23 -0.49
N SER A 452 -2.17 -20.32 -0.44
CA SER A 452 -2.68 -21.66 -0.77
C SER A 452 -3.60 -22.23 0.30
N SER A 453 -3.52 -21.73 1.54
CA SER A 453 -4.34 -22.16 2.68
C SER A 453 -5.64 -21.35 2.85
N TYR A 454 -5.87 -20.32 2.06
CA TYR A 454 -6.97 -19.36 2.27
C TYR A 454 -8.37 -19.99 2.25
N ALA A 455 -8.62 -20.99 1.38
CA ALA A 455 -9.89 -21.70 1.38
C ALA A 455 -10.14 -22.41 2.72
N ALA A 456 -9.13 -23.17 3.18
CA ALA A 456 -9.19 -23.85 4.47
C ALA A 456 -9.19 -22.89 5.65
N GLU A 457 -8.60 -21.71 5.52
CA GLU A 457 -8.67 -20.67 6.54
C GLU A 457 -10.08 -20.07 6.63
N ALA A 458 -10.74 -19.79 5.52
CA ALA A 458 -12.09 -19.27 5.49
C ALA A 458 -13.12 -20.22 6.14
N ASP A 459 -12.94 -21.55 6.00
CA ASP A 459 -13.85 -22.55 6.59
C ASP A 459 -13.86 -22.51 8.13
N ARG A 460 -12.81 -21.98 8.77
CA ARG A 460 -12.63 -22.04 10.23
C ARG A 460 -12.39 -20.69 10.88
N ASN A 461 -12.28 -19.62 10.08
CA ASN A 461 -12.02 -18.26 10.53
C ASN A 461 -13.11 -17.31 9.95
N PRO A 462 -14.22 -17.10 10.70
CA PRO A 462 -15.30 -16.22 10.27
C PRO A 462 -14.86 -14.80 9.91
N PHE A 463 -13.84 -14.26 10.57
CA PHE A 463 -13.27 -12.97 10.26
C PHE A 463 -12.67 -12.94 8.85
N PHE A 464 -11.90 -13.96 8.47
CA PHE A 464 -11.31 -14.08 7.14
C PHE A 464 -12.34 -14.47 6.07
N ALA A 465 -13.32 -15.29 6.44
CA ALA A 465 -14.37 -15.76 5.54
C ALA A 465 -15.14 -14.60 4.88
N GLN A 466 -15.34 -13.48 5.59
CA GLN A 466 -16.03 -12.30 5.07
C GLN A 466 -15.39 -11.74 3.79
N VAL A 467 -14.07 -11.82 3.64
CA VAL A 467 -13.35 -11.30 2.46
C VAL A 467 -13.03 -12.37 1.43
N TRP A 468 -13.12 -13.65 1.81
CA TRP A 468 -12.83 -14.76 0.92
C TRP A 468 -14.07 -15.25 0.19
N ASN A 469 -15.14 -15.51 0.92
CA ASN A 469 -16.37 -16.11 0.35
C ASN A 469 -17.07 -15.13 -0.60
N GLU A 470 -17.21 -13.86 -0.21
CA GLU A 470 -17.85 -12.84 -1.03
C GLU A 470 -17.08 -12.53 -2.33
N GLU A 471 -15.76 -12.66 -2.34
CA GLU A 471 -15.00 -12.47 -3.57
C GLU A 471 -15.11 -13.68 -4.52
N ARG A 472 -15.34 -14.87 -3.95
CA ARG A 472 -15.39 -16.13 -4.71
C ARG A 472 -16.79 -16.49 -5.18
N SER A 473 -17.82 -15.92 -4.56
CA SER A 473 -19.22 -16.07 -4.96
C SER A 473 -19.54 -15.24 -6.19
#